data_b992bc4b716637f12832fdab129197d7
#
_entry.id   b992bc4b716637f12832fdab129197d7
#
_cell.length_a   1.000
_cell.length_b   1.000
_cell.length_c   1.000
_cell.angle_alpha   90.00
_cell.angle_beta   90.00
_cell.angle_gamma   90.00
#
_symmetry.space_group_name_H-M   'P 1'
#
loop_
_entity.id
_entity.type
_entity.pdbx_description
1 polymer ?
#
loop_
_entity_poly.entity_id
_entity_poly.type
_entity_poly.pdbx_seq_one_letter_code
_entity_poly.pdbx_strand_id
1 'polypeptide(L)'
;GDTVRNFYTEDIYVGYRYFETFCPEKVMYEFGFGLSYSKFDIEILKAETITEESEVGGAWGSHGVSIDNGTCAGKEVQITICVKNTGDCRGKEVVQVYVQAPQGKLGKPARELKAFAKTKELAPGEKQEMTLHIPVKNLASYDDSGVTGHKSCYVSEAGAYVFHVGNSVRNTKIADVDGKGAYIVKELCVTEALQEALA
;
A
#
# COMPACT_ATOMS: atom_id res chain seq x y z
N GLY A 1 3.62 23.72 25.01
CA GLY A 1 4.36 22.60 24.44
C GLY A 1 5.64 22.37 25.23
N ASP A 2 6.04 21.12 25.34
CA ASP A 2 7.32 20.77 25.93
C ASP A 2 8.44 21.16 24.95
N THR A 3 9.43 21.91 25.40
CA THR A 3 10.56 22.35 24.58
C THR A 3 11.64 21.27 24.40
N VAL A 4 11.53 20.17 25.13
CA VAL A 4 12.51 19.08 25.19
C VAL A 4 12.01 17.82 24.49
N ARG A 5 10.68 17.64 24.39
CA ARG A 5 10.07 16.40 23.86
C ARG A 5 8.96 16.72 22.86
N ASN A 6 8.98 16.01 21.73
CA ASN A 6 7.87 15.97 20.79
C ASN A 6 7.07 14.69 21.03
N PHE A 7 5.76 14.82 21.21
CA PHE A 7 4.85 13.69 21.35
C PHE A 7 4.04 13.55 20.06
N TYR A 8 4.17 12.42 19.41
CA TYR A 8 3.39 12.05 18.22
C TYR A 8 2.23 11.15 18.66
N THR A 9 1.19 11.77 19.21
CA THR A 9 0.04 11.07 19.78
C THR A 9 -0.82 10.35 18.75
N GLU A 10 -0.73 10.76 17.49
CA GLU A 10 -1.45 10.17 16.36
C GLU A 10 -0.82 8.85 15.91
N ASP A 11 0.46 8.61 16.24
CA ASP A 11 1.22 7.44 15.80
C ASP A 11 1.10 7.23 14.27
N ILE A 12 0.81 6.00 13.82
CA ILE A 12 0.60 5.68 12.40
C ILE A 12 -0.74 6.19 11.85
N TYR A 13 -1.65 6.61 12.74
CA TYR A 13 -3.00 7.06 12.38
C TYR A 13 -3.04 8.56 12.07
N VAL A 14 -2.40 8.95 10.97
CA VAL A 14 -2.38 10.34 10.49
C VAL A 14 -3.33 10.49 9.29
N GLY A 15 -4.12 11.56 9.29
CA GLY A 15 -5.00 11.92 8.18
C GLY A 15 -6.05 10.83 7.88
N TYR A 16 -6.13 10.41 6.61
CA TYR A 16 -7.13 9.42 6.19
C TYR A 16 -6.98 8.06 6.91
N ARG A 17 -5.78 7.70 7.36
CA ARG A 17 -5.56 6.44 8.10
C ARG A 17 -6.37 6.43 9.40
N TYR A 18 -6.42 7.57 10.11
CA TYR A 18 -7.25 7.71 11.31
C TYR A 18 -8.74 7.69 10.95
N PHE A 19 -9.14 8.56 10.04
CA PHE A 19 -10.55 8.74 9.74
C PHE A 19 -11.17 7.49 9.14
N GLU A 20 -10.54 6.86 8.15
CA GLU A 20 -11.07 5.63 7.54
C GLU A 20 -11.09 4.44 8.51
N THR A 21 -10.30 4.49 9.59
CA THR A 21 -10.26 3.41 10.58
C THR A 21 -11.29 3.61 11.69
N PHE A 22 -11.44 4.83 12.20
CA PHE A 22 -12.18 5.06 13.46
C PHE A 22 -13.46 5.87 13.29
N CYS A 23 -13.56 6.75 12.31
CA CYS A 23 -14.71 7.63 12.16
C CYS A 23 -14.92 8.11 10.71
N PRO A 24 -15.14 7.18 9.75
CA PRO A 24 -15.30 7.51 8.33
C PRO A 24 -16.49 8.42 8.06
N GLU A 25 -17.49 8.42 8.93
CA GLU A 25 -18.69 9.26 8.82
C GLU A 25 -18.41 10.76 9.04
N LYS A 26 -17.26 11.11 9.65
CA LYS A 26 -16.86 12.52 9.86
C LYS A 26 -16.15 13.14 8.66
N VAL A 27 -15.86 12.36 7.63
CA VAL A 27 -15.15 12.82 6.45
C VAL A 27 -16.13 13.26 5.37
N MET A 28 -16.09 14.55 5.03
CA MET A 28 -16.92 15.12 3.96
C MET A 28 -16.35 14.77 2.57
N TYR A 29 -15.04 14.84 2.41
CA TYR A 29 -14.33 14.48 1.19
C TYR A 29 -13.19 13.55 1.54
N GLU A 30 -13.23 12.34 1.03
CA GLU A 30 -12.22 11.30 1.31
C GLU A 30 -10.86 11.61 0.67
N PHE A 31 -9.83 10.98 1.15
CA PHE A 31 -8.49 11.10 0.57
C PHE A 31 -8.48 10.61 -0.88
N GLY A 32 -7.94 11.43 -1.77
CA GLY A 32 -7.96 11.20 -3.21
C GLY A 32 -9.17 11.77 -3.93
N PHE A 33 -10.20 12.26 -3.20
CA PHE A 33 -11.29 12.98 -3.83
C PHE A 33 -10.77 14.21 -4.58
N GLY A 34 -11.28 14.42 -5.77
CA GLY A 34 -10.99 15.59 -6.59
C GLY A 34 -12.08 15.87 -7.61
N LEU A 35 -12.31 17.14 -7.87
CA LEU A 35 -13.18 17.56 -8.98
C LEU A 35 -12.40 17.48 -10.28
N SER A 36 -13.00 16.90 -11.31
CA SER A 36 -12.45 16.80 -12.64
C SER A 36 -13.45 17.26 -13.69
N TYR A 37 -12.95 17.87 -14.76
CA TYR A 37 -13.78 18.22 -15.93
C TYR A 37 -14.07 17.00 -16.81
N SER A 38 -13.46 15.85 -16.53
CA SER A 38 -13.70 14.61 -17.24
C SER A 38 -14.01 13.46 -16.28
N LYS A 39 -14.41 12.33 -16.84
CA LYS A 39 -14.69 11.10 -16.10
C LYS A 39 -13.77 10.00 -16.60
N PHE A 40 -13.35 9.14 -15.69
CA PHE A 40 -12.47 8.03 -16.01
C PHE A 40 -13.05 6.73 -15.47
N ASP A 41 -12.94 5.67 -16.26
CA ASP A 41 -13.17 4.31 -15.79
C ASP A 41 -11.83 3.61 -15.61
N ILE A 42 -11.72 2.89 -14.47
CA ILE A 42 -10.53 2.13 -14.11
C ILE A 42 -10.93 0.66 -14.09
N GLU A 43 -10.31 -0.12 -14.98
CA GLU A 43 -10.51 -1.56 -15.09
C GLU A 43 -9.22 -2.27 -14.65
N ILE A 44 -9.34 -3.27 -13.78
CA ILE A 44 -8.23 -4.13 -13.39
C ILE A 44 -8.18 -5.27 -14.40
N LEU A 45 -7.10 -5.34 -15.17
CA LEU A 45 -6.90 -6.36 -16.19
C LEU A 45 -6.28 -7.63 -15.61
N LYS A 46 -5.31 -7.44 -14.68
CA LYS A 46 -4.57 -8.54 -14.09
C LYS A 46 -3.98 -8.12 -12.75
N ALA A 47 -3.95 -9.04 -11.79
CA ALA A 47 -3.20 -8.89 -10.56
C ALA A 47 -2.52 -10.21 -10.22
N GLU A 48 -1.21 -10.19 -10.08
CA GLU A 48 -0.40 -11.39 -9.87
C GLU A 48 0.79 -11.13 -8.96
N THR A 49 1.25 -12.18 -8.32
CA THR A 49 2.50 -12.17 -7.57
C THR A 49 3.62 -12.63 -8.50
N ILE A 50 4.66 -11.81 -8.63
CA ILE A 50 5.89 -12.20 -9.31
C ILE A 50 7.02 -12.32 -8.30
N THR A 51 7.97 -13.20 -8.61
CA THR A 51 9.23 -13.32 -7.89
C THR A 51 10.32 -12.80 -8.80
N GLU A 52 11.01 -11.75 -8.38
CA GLU A 52 12.23 -11.35 -9.04
C GLU A 52 13.30 -12.40 -8.72
N GLU A 53 13.87 -13.03 -9.73
CA GLU A 53 15.14 -13.74 -9.59
C GLU A 53 16.18 -12.66 -9.29
N SER A 54 16.51 -12.48 -8.02
CA SER A 54 17.44 -11.44 -7.58
C SER A 54 18.83 -11.76 -8.10
N GLU A 55 19.26 -11.02 -9.12
CA GLU A 55 20.69 -10.73 -9.20
C GLU A 55 21.07 -9.92 -7.96
N VAL A 56 21.85 -10.51 -7.08
CA VAL A 56 22.40 -9.87 -5.89
C VAL A 56 23.29 -8.71 -6.34
N GLY A 57 22.78 -7.51 -6.29
CA GLY A 57 23.47 -6.31 -6.74
C GLY A 57 22.98 -5.03 -6.07
N GLY A 58 23.70 -4.58 -5.05
CA GLY A 58 23.74 -3.17 -4.67
C GLY A 58 22.80 -2.71 -3.59
N ALA A 59 23.13 -2.99 -2.34
CA ALA A 59 22.58 -2.29 -1.18
C ALA A 59 23.00 -0.80 -1.19
N TRP A 60 22.05 0.10 -1.36
CA TRP A 60 22.20 1.49 -0.94
C TRP A 60 21.64 1.62 0.49
N GLY A 61 22.54 1.69 1.45
CA GLY A 61 22.43 2.42 2.69
C GLY A 61 21.23 2.16 3.60
N SER A 62 20.78 0.92 3.82
CA SER A 62 19.95 0.59 4.98
C SER A 62 20.85 0.11 6.12
N HIS A 63 20.74 0.73 7.30
CA HIS A 63 21.44 0.31 8.52
C HIS A 63 20.77 -0.92 9.17
N GLY A 64 19.94 -1.65 8.43
CA GLY A 64 19.21 -2.83 8.88
C GLY A 64 19.78 -4.11 8.24
N VAL A 65 19.77 -5.19 9.01
CA VAL A 65 20.06 -6.53 8.50
C VAL A 65 18.76 -7.09 7.94
N SER A 66 18.71 -7.37 6.64
CA SER A 66 17.59 -8.11 6.04
C SER A 66 17.61 -9.53 6.59
N ILE A 67 16.61 -9.88 7.40
CA ILE A 67 16.41 -11.23 7.95
C ILE A 67 15.18 -11.81 7.27
N ASP A 68 15.21 -11.95 5.95
CA ASP A 68 14.11 -12.62 5.27
C ASP A 68 14.33 -14.13 5.31
N ASN A 69 13.38 -14.84 5.92
CA ASN A 69 13.33 -16.30 5.90
C ASN A 69 12.83 -16.87 4.56
N GLY A 70 12.92 -16.10 3.46
CA GLY A 70 12.59 -16.53 2.10
C GLY A 70 11.09 -16.45 1.74
N THR A 71 10.23 -16.00 2.65
CA THR A 71 8.79 -15.97 2.43
C THR A 71 8.35 -14.70 1.70
N CYS A 72 9.03 -13.58 1.93
CA CYS A 72 8.67 -12.24 1.41
C CYS A 72 9.73 -11.62 0.49
N ALA A 73 10.99 -12.13 0.52
CA ALA A 73 12.09 -11.58 -0.29
C ALA A 73 11.84 -11.73 -1.78
N GLY A 74 12.21 -10.71 -2.53
CA GLY A 74 12.18 -10.72 -3.99
C GLY A 74 10.79 -10.90 -4.60
N LYS A 75 9.72 -10.75 -3.81
CA LYS A 75 8.34 -10.84 -4.32
C LYS A 75 7.73 -9.45 -4.44
N GLU A 76 6.97 -9.26 -5.50
CA GLU A 76 6.11 -8.10 -5.66
C GLU A 76 4.72 -8.52 -6.17
N VAL A 77 3.72 -7.70 -5.85
CA VAL A 77 2.40 -7.78 -6.47
C VAL A 77 2.37 -6.78 -7.61
N GLN A 78 2.15 -7.29 -8.81
CA GLN A 78 1.93 -6.48 -10.01
C GLN A 78 0.44 -6.38 -10.30
N ILE A 79 -0.03 -5.14 -10.53
CA ILE A 79 -1.42 -4.87 -10.88
C ILE A 79 -1.44 -4.10 -12.18
N THR A 80 -1.91 -4.75 -13.24
CA THR A 80 -2.11 -4.14 -14.57
C THR A 80 -3.53 -3.64 -14.68
N ILE A 81 -3.67 -2.38 -15.05
CA ILE A 81 -4.94 -1.66 -15.15
C ILE A 81 -5.06 -0.98 -16.50
N CYS A 82 -6.31 -0.78 -16.93
CA CYS A 82 -6.67 0.06 -18.07
C CYS A 82 -7.48 1.25 -17.57
N VAL A 83 -7.02 2.46 -17.85
CA VAL A 83 -7.75 3.70 -17.55
C VAL A 83 -8.31 4.25 -18.86
N LYS A 84 -9.62 4.47 -18.92
CA LYS A 84 -10.32 5.05 -20.06
C LYS A 84 -10.92 6.41 -19.69
N ASN A 85 -10.67 7.42 -20.48
CA ASN A 85 -11.41 8.67 -20.40
C ASN A 85 -12.81 8.47 -20.99
N THR A 86 -13.84 8.51 -20.13
CA THR A 86 -15.26 8.36 -20.50
C THR A 86 -16.01 9.68 -20.54
N GLY A 87 -15.33 10.80 -20.24
CA GLY A 87 -15.91 12.14 -20.32
C GLY A 87 -15.64 12.83 -21.66
N ASP A 88 -16.07 14.07 -21.77
CA ASP A 88 -16.03 14.85 -23.01
C ASP A 88 -14.80 15.77 -23.13
N CYS A 89 -14.01 15.88 -22.06
CA CYS A 89 -12.82 16.74 -21.99
C CYS A 89 -11.55 15.90 -21.90
N ARG A 90 -10.44 16.46 -22.38
CA ARG A 90 -9.10 15.91 -22.12
C ARG A 90 -8.78 16.01 -20.64
N GLY A 91 -8.09 15.01 -20.10
CA GLY A 91 -7.72 15.02 -18.69
C GLY A 91 -6.74 13.93 -18.33
N LYS A 92 -6.33 13.97 -17.07
CA LYS A 92 -5.44 12.97 -16.44
C LYS A 92 -6.12 12.42 -15.21
N GLU A 93 -5.91 11.13 -14.94
CA GLU A 93 -6.40 10.48 -13.73
C GLU A 93 -5.23 9.94 -12.91
N VAL A 94 -5.41 9.92 -11.58
CA VAL A 94 -4.46 9.30 -10.66
C VAL A 94 -5.06 8.00 -10.17
N VAL A 95 -4.41 6.88 -10.50
CA VAL A 95 -4.77 5.59 -9.93
C VAL A 95 -3.98 5.35 -8.66
N GLN A 96 -4.66 4.87 -7.64
CA GLN A 96 -4.15 4.64 -6.30
C GLN A 96 -4.40 3.18 -5.92
N VAL A 97 -3.41 2.55 -5.29
CA VAL A 97 -3.54 1.20 -4.74
C VAL A 97 -3.41 1.27 -3.23
N TYR A 98 -4.48 0.92 -2.56
CA TYR A 98 -4.52 0.81 -1.10
C TYR A 98 -4.47 -0.65 -0.70
N VAL A 99 -3.83 -0.92 0.42
CA VAL A 99 -3.79 -2.26 1.00
C VAL A 99 -4.49 -2.25 2.35
N GLN A 100 -5.41 -3.18 2.50
CA GLN A 100 -5.99 -3.56 3.78
C GLN A 100 -5.22 -4.76 4.30
N ALA A 101 -4.41 -4.53 5.34
CA ALA A 101 -3.65 -5.58 6.01
C ALA A 101 -4.51 -6.34 7.02
N PRO A 102 -4.18 -7.60 7.35
CA PRO A 102 -4.87 -8.33 8.40
C PRO A 102 -4.69 -7.65 9.75
N GLN A 103 -5.74 -7.57 10.54
CA GLN A 103 -5.68 -7.09 11.92
C GLN A 103 -5.14 -8.20 12.81
N GLY A 104 -3.89 -8.06 13.21
CA GLY A 104 -3.18 -9.02 14.05
C GLY A 104 -2.84 -8.42 15.42
N LYS A 105 -1.64 -8.66 15.93
CA LYS A 105 -1.15 -8.11 17.18
C LYS A 105 -0.80 -6.62 17.05
N LEU A 106 -0.35 -6.20 15.87
CA LEU A 106 -0.12 -4.80 15.55
C LEU A 106 -1.45 -4.17 15.12
N GLY A 107 -1.80 -3.02 15.69
CA GLY A 107 -2.87 -2.19 15.17
C GLY A 107 -2.50 -1.65 13.79
N LYS A 108 -3.42 -1.74 12.83
CA LYS A 108 -3.16 -1.26 11.46
C LYS A 108 -4.32 -0.40 10.96
N PRO A 109 -4.02 0.61 10.13
CA PRO A 109 -5.07 1.37 9.46
C PRO A 109 -5.97 0.46 8.62
N ALA A 110 -7.25 0.82 8.49
CA ALA A 110 -8.19 0.10 7.65
C ALA A 110 -7.69 -0.01 6.20
N ARG A 111 -7.02 1.04 5.72
CA ARG A 111 -6.39 1.08 4.38
C ARG A 111 -5.13 1.93 4.41
N GLU A 112 -4.13 1.50 3.66
CA GLU A 112 -2.88 2.22 3.51
C GLU A 112 -2.48 2.32 2.04
N LEU A 113 -2.20 3.54 1.55
CA LEU A 113 -1.73 3.77 0.19
C LEU A 113 -0.33 3.17 0.02
N LYS A 114 -0.18 2.22 -0.89
CA LYS A 114 1.09 1.52 -1.16
C LYS A 114 1.67 1.84 -2.54
N ALA A 115 0.83 2.22 -3.50
CA ALA A 115 1.28 2.65 -4.82
C ALA A 115 0.30 3.64 -5.46
N PHE A 116 0.81 4.48 -6.34
CA PHE A 116 -0.01 5.35 -7.19
C PHE A 116 0.72 5.67 -8.49
N ALA A 117 -0.05 5.95 -9.53
CA ALA A 117 0.48 6.45 -10.79
C ALA A 117 -0.52 7.39 -11.47
N LYS A 118 -0.02 8.34 -12.25
CA LYS A 118 -0.83 9.29 -12.99
C LYS A 118 -0.77 8.98 -14.48
N THR A 119 -1.92 8.98 -15.15
CA THR A 119 -1.98 8.79 -16.60
C THR A 119 -1.31 9.95 -17.34
N LYS A 120 -0.90 9.71 -18.59
CA LYS A 120 -0.75 10.80 -19.55
C LYS A 120 -2.09 11.53 -19.74
N GLU A 121 -2.08 12.65 -20.44
CA GLU A 121 -3.33 13.29 -20.86
C GLU A 121 -4.06 12.41 -21.86
N LEU A 122 -5.30 12.04 -21.53
CA LEU A 122 -6.16 11.20 -22.35
C LEU A 122 -7.25 12.06 -22.99
N ALA A 123 -7.40 11.94 -24.30
CA ALA A 123 -8.52 12.49 -25.03
C ALA A 123 -9.83 11.72 -24.70
N PRO A 124 -11.02 12.28 -24.99
CA PRO A 124 -12.28 11.55 -24.89
C PRO A 124 -12.23 10.21 -25.60
N GLY A 125 -12.58 9.13 -24.91
CA GLY A 125 -12.54 7.76 -25.41
C GLY A 125 -11.16 7.09 -25.42
N GLU A 126 -10.07 7.85 -25.21
CA GLU A 126 -8.71 7.30 -25.18
C GLU A 126 -8.48 6.44 -23.94
N LYS A 127 -7.64 5.41 -24.12
CA LYS A 127 -7.25 4.46 -23.06
C LYS A 127 -5.74 4.49 -22.83
N GLN A 128 -5.35 4.12 -21.62
CA GLN A 128 -3.97 3.84 -21.26
C GLN A 128 -3.91 2.62 -20.36
N GLU A 129 -3.06 1.68 -20.70
CA GLU A 129 -2.67 0.60 -19.80
C GLU A 129 -1.44 1.03 -19.00
N MET A 130 -1.39 0.60 -17.73
CA MET A 130 -0.26 0.81 -16.84
C MET A 130 -0.19 -0.30 -15.82
N THR A 131 1.03 -0.59 -15.37
CA THR A 131 1.29 -1.60 -14.33
C THR A 131 1.85 -0.89 -13.11
N LEU A 132 1.27 -1.20 -11.94
CA LEU A 132 1.75 -0.76 -10.64
C LEU A 132 2.46 -1.93 -9.96
N HIS A 133 3.61 -1.65 -9.35
CA HIS A 133 4.49 -2.60 -8.71
C HIS A 133 4.51 -2.34 -7.21
N ILE A 134 4.16 -3.33 -6.42
CA ILE A 134 4.12 -3.24 -4.96
C ILE A 134 5.03 -4.32 -4.38
N PRO A 135 6.27 -3.99 -4.00
CA PRO A 135 7.14 -4.93 -3.32
C PRO A 135 6.49 -5.48 -2.05
N VAL A 136 6.48 -6.79 -1.87
CA VAL A 136 5.81 -7.43 -0.72
C VAL A 136 6.40 -6.98 0.61
N LYS A 137 7.70 -6.66 0.66
CA LYS A 137 8.34 -6.06 1.84
C LYS A 137 7.67 -4.76 2.31
N ASN A 138 7.07 -3.99 1.41
CA ASN A 138 6.39 -2.74 1.74
C ASN A 138 5.03 -2.96 2.42
N LEU A 139 4.56 -4.21 2.51
CA LEU A 139 3.34 -4.57 3.25
C LEU A 139 3.61 -4.73 4.75
N ALA A 140 4.88 -4.81 5.16
CA ALA A 140 5.28 -4.95 6.55
C ALA A 140 4.93 -3.70 7.37
N SER A 141 4.68 -3.93 8.65
CA SER A 141 4.47 -2.91 9.68
C SER A 141 5.60 -2.99 10.72
N TYR A 142 5.97 -1.84 11.30
CA TYR A 142 7.02 -1.77 12.29
C TYR A 142 6.49 -2.18 13.67
N ASP A 143 7.19 -3.07 14.35
CA ASP A 143 6.93 -3.46 15.74
C ASP A 143 7.94 -2.78 16.66
N ASP A 144 7.56 -1.66 17.24
CA ASP A 144 8.38 -0.90 18.19
C ASP A 144 8.33 -1.49 19.61
N SER A 145 7.22 -2.13 19.93
CA SER A 145 6.93 -2.65 21.27
C SER A 145 7.42 -4.09 21.49
N GLY A 146 7.61 -4.85 20.41
CA GLY A 146 7.92 -6.27 20.46
C GLY A 146 6.70 -7.16 20.70
N VAL A 147 5.49 -6.64 20.50
CA VAL A 147 4.24 -7.39 20.73
C VAL A 147 4.12 -8.63 19.84
N THR A 148 4.76 -8.62 18.67
CA THR A 148 4.83 -9.79 17.78
C THR A 148 5.91 -10.79 18.21
N GLY A 149 6.80 -10.43 19.12
CA GLY A 149 8.00 -11.15 19.52
C GLY A 149 9.26 -10.67 18.81
N HIS A 150 9.16 -9.64 17.95
CA HIS A 150 10.25 -9.11 17.13
C HIS A 150 10.34 -7.58 17.27
N LYS A 151 10.84 -7.13 18.46
CA LYS A 151 11.03 -5.71 18.71
C LYS A 151 11.98 -5.06 17.70
N SER A 152 11.70 -3.82 17.33
CA SER A 152 12.49 -3.01 16.39
C SER A 152 12.63 -3.65 14.99
N CYS A 153 11.60 -4.40 14.57
CA CYS A 153 11.57 -5.09 13.28
C CYS A 153 10.38 -4.63 12.44
N TYR A 154 10.56 -4.67 11.11
CA TYR A 154 9.44 -4.68 10.18
C TYR A 154 8.94 -6.10 10.00
N VAL A 155 7.64 -6.31 10.24
CA VAL A 155 7.02 -7.63 10.17
C VAL A 155 5.76 -7.61 9.31
N SER A 156 5.57 -8.68 8.53
CA SER A 156 4.31 -9.00 7.87
C SER A 156 3.62 -10.08 8.68
N GLU A 157 2.49 -9.76 9.29
CA GLU A 157 1.70 -10.74 10.04
C GLU A 157 0.96 -11.69 9.11
N ALA A 158 0.73 -12.91 9.56
CA ALA A 158 -0.03 -13.90 8.79
C ALA A 158 -1.47 -13.41 8.52
N GLY A 159 -1.95 -13.65 7.31
CA GLY A 159 -3.31 -13.28 6.90
C GLY A 159 -3.41 -12.82 5.47
N ALA A 160 -4.58 -12.29 5.11
CA ALA A 160 -4.91 -11.80 3.78
C ALA A 160 -4.63 -10.28 3.68
N TYR A 161 -3.85 -9.91 2.69
CA TYR A 161 -3.60 -8.51 2.31
C TYR A 161 -4.44 -8.21 1.06
N VAL A 162 -5.51 -7.43 1.23
CA VAL A 162 -6.46 -7.11 0.17
C VAL A 162 -6.06 -5.82 -0.53
N PHE A 163 -5.97 -5.86 -1.85
CA PHE A 163 -5.57 -4.73 -2.68
C PHE A 163 -6.81 -4.02 -3.26
N HIS A 164 -6.94 -2.75 -2.97
CA HIS A 164 -8.02 -1.88 -3.43
C HIS A 164 -7.46 -0.89 -4.45
N VAL A 165 -7.96 -0.92 -5.68
CA VAL A 165 -7.49 -0.09 -6.80
C VAL A 165 -8.58 0.89 -7.21
N GLY A 166 -8.26 2.16 -7.27
CA GLY A 166 -9.22 3.19 -7.65
C GLY A 166 -8.60 4.59 -7.73
N ASN A 167 -9.41 5.63 -7.65
CA ASN A 167 -8.98 7.02 -7.70
C ASN A 167 -9.14 7.77 -6.37
N SER A 168 -9.72 7.13 -5.36
CA SER A 168 -9.77 7.63 -3.99
C SER A 168 -9.74 6.46 -3.00
N VAL A 169 -9.63 6.74 -1.70
CA VAL A 169 -9.59 5.69 -0.67
C VAL A 169 -10.90 4.90 -0.60
N ARG A 170 -12.03 5.47 -1.03
CA ARG A 170 -13.36 4.82 -1.01
C ARG A 170 -13.81 4.33 -2.37
N ASN A 171 -13.50 5.06 -3.44
CA ASN A 171 -13.87 4.66 -4.79
C ASN A 171 -12.84 3.67 -5.37
N THR A 172 -12.95 2.42 -4.95
CA THR A 172 -12.01 1.35 -5.30
C THR A 172 -12.72 0.06 -5.69
N LYS A 173 -12.03 -0.75 -6.50
CA LYS A 173 -12.35 -2.15 -6.82
C LYS A 173 -11.28 -3.05 -6.17
N ILE A 174 -11.64 -4.25 -5.75
CA ILE A 174 -10.69 -5.22 -5.20
C ILE A 174 -9.97 -5.90 -6.35
N ALA A 175 -8.64 -5.97 -6.26
CA ALA A 175 -7.81 -6.72 -7.20
C ALA A 175 -7.75 -8.20 -6.77
N ASP A 176 -8.10 -9.08 -7.68
CA ASP A 176 -8.04 -10.53 -7.48
C ASP A 176 -6.61 -11.02 -7.73
N VAL A 177 -5.79 -10.99 -6.69
CA VAL A 177 -4.38 -11.41 -6.78
C VAL A 177 -4.31 -12.93 -6.89
N ASP A 178 -3.71 -13.43 -7.98
CA ASP A 178 -3.53 -14.86 -8.29
C ASP A 178 -4.84 -15.69 -8.23
N GLY A 179 -6.00 -15.08 -8.47
CA GLY A 179 -7.29 -15.76 -8.35
C GLY A 179 -7.70 -16.11 -6.91
N LYS A 180 -7.12 -15.43 -5.91
CA LYS A 180 -7.36 -15.69 -4.46
C LYS A 180 -8.04 -14.52 -3.75
N GLY A 181 -8.32 -13.45 -4.46
CA GLY A 181 -8.90 -12.22 -3.89
C GLY A 181 -7.95 -11.38 -3.03
N ALA A 182 -6.78 -11.92 -2.68
CA ALA A 182 -5.80 -11.26 -1.82
C ALA A 182 -4.42 -11.93 -1.93
N TYR A 183 -3.36 -11.20 -1.52
CA TYR A 183 -2.07 -11.81 -1.26
C TYR A 183 -2.07 -12.45 0.14
N ILE A 184 -1.71 -13.73 0.23
CA ILE A 184 -1.77 -14.50 1.48
C ILE A 184 -0.37 -14.67 2.07
N VAL A 185 -0.16 -14.13 3.26
CA VAL A 185 0.99 -14.41 4.10
C VAL A 185 0.62 -15.57 5.04
N LYS A 186 1.30 -16.70 4.91
CA LYS A 186 0.95 -17.93 5.65
C LYS A 186 1.39 -17.88 7.11
N GLU A 187 2.53 -17.27 7.38
CA GLU A 187 3.12 -17.15 8.71
C GLU A 187 3.81 -15.79 8.85
N LEU A 188 4.01 -15.35 10.09
CA LEU A 188 4.69 -14.09 10.35
C LEU A 188 6.09 -14.09 9.72
N CYS A 189 6.38 -13.04 8.96
CA CYS A 189 7.65 -12.84 8.27
C CYS A 189 8.31 -11.56 8.77
N VAL A 190 9.55 -11.64 9.22
CA VAL A 190 10.40 -10.48 9.52
C VAL A 190 11.09 -10.07 8.24
N THR A 191 10.82 -8.86 7.75
CA THR A 191 11.42 -8.36 6.51
C THR A 191 12.68 -7.55 6.74
N GLU A 192 12.76 -6.87 7.88
CA GLU A 192 13.91 -6.05 8.25
C GLU A 192 14.01 -5.92 9.77
N ALA A 193 15.21 -6.05 10.33
CA ALA A 193 15.50 -5.74 11.72
C ALA A 193 16.36 -4.47 11.80
N LEU A 194 15.93 -3.51 12.61
CA LEU A 194 16.65 -2.26 12.83
C LEU A 194 17.43 -2.32 14.13
N GLN A 195 18.60 -1.65 14.16
CA GLN A 195 19.32 -1.39 15.40
C GLN A 195 18.69 -0.19 16.10
N GLU A 196 18.41 -0.31 17.39
CA GLU A 196 17.99 0.84 18.19
C GLU A 196 19.16 1.84 18.27
N ALA A 197 18.97 3.01 17.67
CA ALA A 197 19.98 4.05 17.63
C ALA A 197 20.03 4.88 18.94
N LEU A 198 18.95 4.82 19.72
CA LEU A 198 18.80 5.54 20.99
C LEU A 198 18.29 4.53 22.04
N ALA A 199 19.16 4.17 22.96
CA ALA A 199 18.81 3.37 24.14
C ALA A 199 18.43 4.28 25.30
#